data_7769f22a1285303797d2d0d1de8d9b2e
#
_entry.id   7769f22a1285303797d2d0d1de8d9b2e
#
_cell.length_a   1.000
_cell.length_b   1.000
_cell.length_c   1.000
_cell.angle_alpha   90.00
_cell.angle_beta   90.00
_cell.angle_gamma   90.00
#
_symmetry.space_group_name_H-M   'P 1'
#
loop_
_entity.id
_entity.type
_entity.pdbx_description
1 polymer ?
#
loop_
_entity_poly.entity_id
_entity_poly.type
_entity_poly.pdbx_seq_one_letter_code
_entity_poly.pdbx_strand_id
1 'polypeptide(L)'
;PQYGVPAVSELLGRVAASGKPCMSIMNMPPLTYLRRFPSLDAEALKGSYTKPSVWNDFDPALMTLCSPDPQAFRPPDEKINVLQVGLPTNFKAARFESDANTQILRDLEAGIQAIRYEVDGSMVELPVKLRVHDSIFTPLAKWSMLVAGNYRCVQEAGMRPIKEAVHSDLDVSRSTYEWVVDLCVKMGADRNDLVPFEKYANAALSLVNPSSAA
;
A
#
# COMPACT_ATOMS: atom_id res chain seq x y z
N PRO A 1 -10.32 -4.34 8.51
CA PRO A 1 -11.67 -4.71 8.89
C PRO A 1 -11.86 -6.21 9.18
N GLN A 2 -11.10 -7.10 8.51
CA GLN A 2 -11.25 -8.55 8.68
C GLN A 2 -10.46 -9.14 9.86
N TYR A 3 -9.59 -8.39 10.49
CA TYR A 3 -8.77 -8.86 11.62
C TYR A 3 -9.59 -9.23 12.87
N GLY A 4 -10.84 -8.77 12.95
CA GLY A 4 -11.78 -9.20 13.99
C GLY A 4 -12.37 -10.59 13.78
N VAL A 5 -12.25 -11.17 12.57
CA VAL A 5 -12.71 -12.53 12.27
C VAL A 5 -11.80 -13.53 13.00
N PRO A 6 -12.36 -14.47 13.81
CA PRO A 6 -11.55 -15.38 14.62
C PRO A 6 -10.51 -16.17 13.81
N ALA A 7 -10.88 -16.73 12.66
CA ALA A 7 -9.98 -17.49 11.81
C ALA A 7 -8.80 -16.64 11.27
N VAL A 8 -9.04 -15.36 10.95
CA VAL A 8 -7.98 -14.42 10.52
C VAL A 8 -7.06 -14.08 11.68
N SER A 9 -7.62 -13.84 12.87
CA SER A 9 -6.81 -13.58 14.06
C SER A 9 -5.94 -14.77 14.46
N GLU A 10 -6.48 -15.99 14.37
CA GLU A 10 -5.73 -17.23 14.60
C GLU A 10 -4.59 -17.40 13.60
N LEU A 11 -4.87 -17.18 12.29
CA LEU A 11 -3.84 -17.24 11.26
C LEU A 11 -2.71 -16.24 11.53
N LEU A 12 -3.04 -15.00 11.88
CA LEU A 12 -2.05 -13.97 12.22
C LEU A 12 -1.20 -14.40 13.43
N GLY A 13 -1.81 -14.98 14.48
CA GLY A 13 -1.08 -15.53 15.62
C GLY A 13 -0.10 -16.63 15.22
N ARG A 14 -0.50 -17.54 14.32
CA ARG A 14 0.37 -18.58 13.77
C ARG A 14 1.52 -18.00 12.96
N VAL A 15 1.26 -16.96 12.14
CA VAL A 15 2.29 -16.27 11.37
C VAL A 15 3.30 -15.62 12.32
N ALA A 16 2.83 -14.88 13.33
CA ALA A 16 3.70 -14.27 14.33
C ALA A 16 4.57 -15.30 15.05
N ALA A 17 3.97 -16.40 15.54
CA ALA A 17 4.67 -17.47 16.24
C ALA A 17 5.70 -18.22 15.36
N SER A 18 5.59 -18.12 14.04
CA SER A 18 6.54 -18.78 13.12
C SER A 18 7.94 -18.17 13.14
N GLY A 19 8.10 -16.93 13.63
CA GLY A 19 9.36 -16.20 13.59
C GLY A 19 9.91 -15.94 12.19
N LYS A 20 9.06 -16.02 11.16
CA LYS A 20 9.46 -15.81 9.77
C LYS A 20 9.27 -14.35 9.35
N PRO A 21 10.10 -13.84 8.40
CA PRO A 21 9.88 -12.55 7.80
C PRO A 21 8.47 -12.47 7.18
N CYS A 22 7.75 -11.40 7.46
CA CYS A 22 6.38 -11.18 7.01
C CYS A 22 6.27 -9.87 6.22
N MET A 23 5.81 -9.95 4.97
CA MET A 23 5.48 -8.78 4.16
C MET A 23 3.96 -8.59 4.14
N SER A 24 3.50 -7.47 4.67
CA SER A 24 2.09 -7.10 4.64
C SER A 24 1.78 -6.31 3.37
N ILE A 25 0.86 -6.84 2.54
CA ILE A 25 0.46 -6.19 1.28
C ILE A 25 -0.83 -5.41 1.54
N MET A 26 -0.70 -4.15 1.91
CA MET A 26 -1.83 -3.26 2.24
C MET A 26 -1.42 -1.80 2.24
N ASN A 27 -2.40 -0.90 2.05
CA ASN A 27 -2.16 0.54 2.13
C ASN A 27 -2.18 1.07 3.59
N MET A 28 -3.00 0.47 4.45
CA MET A 28 -2.99 0.76 5.89
C MET A 28 -1.92 -0.12 6.55
N PRO A 29 -0.85 0.45 7.10
CA PRO A 29 0.25 -0.34 7.67
C PRO A 29 -0.20 -1.11 8.91
N PRO A 30 0.34 -2.31 9.14
CA PRO A 30 0.23 -2.99 10.42
C PRO A 30 0.79 -2.12 11.56
N LEU A 31 0.17 -2.18 12.74
CA LEU A 31 0.66 -1.40 13.88
C LEU A 31 2.11 -1.76 14.24
N THR A 32 2.49 -3.04 14.10
CA THR A 32 3.87 -3.52 14.24
C THR A 32 4.84 -2.84 13.28
N TYR A 33 4.44 -2.60 12.03
CA TYR A 33 5.28 -1.88 11.08
C TYR A 33 5.53 -0.43 11.51
N LEU A 34 4.52 0.24 12.08
CA LEU A 34 4.64 1.60 12.57
C LEU A 34 5.61 1.73 13.76
N ARG A 35 5.84 0.65 14.52
CA ARG A 35 6.86 0.62 15.59
C ARG A 35 8.30 0.74 15.07
N ARG A 36 8.52 0.61 13.77
CA ARG A 36 9.84 0.84 13.14
C ARG A 36 10.19 2.33 12.96
N PHE A 37 9.23 3.24 13.21
CA PHE A 37 9.43 4.68 13.06
C PHE A 37 9.77 5.29 14.42
N PRO A 38 11.03 5.74 14.68
CA PRO A 38 11.46 6.20 16.00
C PRO A 38 10.70 7.44 16.51
N SER A 39 10.22 8.27 15.57
CA SER A 39 9.49 9.51 15.87
C SER A 39 7.99 9.30 16.11
N LEU A 40 7.48 8.07 15.97
CA LEU A 40 6.06 7.77 16.04
C LEU A 40 5.72 6.96 17.29
N ASP A 41 4.83 7.46 18.12
CA ASP A 41 4.21 6.66 19.19
C ASP A 41 3.14 5.73 18.59
N ALA A 42 3.55 4.52 18.19
CA ALA A 42 2.65 3.53 17.64
C ALA A 42 1.55 3.10 18.63
N GLU A 43 1.80 3.20 19.95
CA GLU A 43 0.81 2.83 20.97
C GLU A 43 -0.35 3.84 20.99
N ALA A 44 -0.08 5.14 20.76
CA ALA A 44 -1.10 6.16 20.66
C ALA A 44 -2.06 5.92 19.47
N LEU A 45 -1.61 5.16 18.47
CA LEU A 45 -2.40 4.85 17.28
C LEU A 45 -3.33 3.64 17.42
N LYS A 46 -3.28 2.93 18.53
CA LYS A 46 -4.12 1.73 18.75
C LYS A 46 -5.62 2.00 18.53
N GLY A 47 -6.09 3.18 18.90
CA GLY A 47 -7.49 3.59 18.69
C GLY A 47 -7.94 3.67 17.23
N SER A 48 -7.00 3.74 16.28
CA SER A 48 -7.27 3.73 14.84
C SER A 48 -7.45 2.32 14.24
N TYR A 49 -7.23 1.27 15.05
CA TYR A 49 -7.32 -0.12 14.62
C TYR A 49 -8.48 -0.81 15.34
N THR A 50 -9.33 -1.50 14.56
CA THR A 50 -10.49 -2.24 15.11
C THR A 50 -10.07 -3.33 16.12
N LYS A 51 -8.93 -3.98 15.89
CA LYS A 51 -8.38 -5.01 16.78
C LYS A 51 -6.85 -4.91 16.83
N PRO A 52 -6.30 -3.93 17.54
CA PRO A 52 -4.86 -3.68 17.57
C PRO A 52 -4.06 -4.85 18.17
N SER A 53 -4.67 -5.66 19.03
CA SER A 53 -4.01 -6.77 19.71
C SER A 53 -3.48 -7.85 18.77
N VAL A 54 -4.00 -7.99 17.55
CA VAL A 54 -3.50 -8.97 16.57
C VAL A 54 -2.05 -8.71 16.15
N TRP A 55 -1.54 -7.50 16.40
CA TRP A 55 -0.19 -7.08 16.04
C TRP A 55 0.81 -7.18 17.19
N ASN A 56 0.37 -7.57 18.40
CA ASN A 56 1.23 -7.54 19.59
C ASN A 56 2.37 -8.57 19.54
N ASP A 57 2.11 -9.73 18.96
CA ASP A 57 3.04 -10.86 18.94
C ASP A 57 4.01 -10.83 17.74
N PHE A 58 3.83 -9.86 16.83
CA PHE A 58 4.74 -9.69 15.71
C PHE A 58 6.00 -8.91 16.11
N ASP A 59 7.15 -9.41 15.71
CA ASP A 59 8.43 -8.69 15.81
C ASP A 59 8.52 -7.61 14.73
N PRO A 60 8.71 -6.31 15.09
CA PRO A 60 8.90 -5.23 14.11
C PRO A 60 10.07 -5.48 13.14
N ALA A 61 11.14 -6.13 13.58
CA ALA A 61 12.29 -6.44 12.74
C ALA A 61 11.96 -7.45 11.62
N LEU A 62 10.95 -8.30 11.85
CA LEU A 62 10.46 -9.29 10.90
C LEU A 62 9.26 -8.82 10.09
N MET A 63 8.82 -7.57 10.25
CA MET A 63 7.66 -7.02 9.54
C MET A 63 8.08 -5.99 8.51
N THR A 64 7.63 -6.15 7.26
CA THR A 64 7.70 -5.09 6.27
C THR A 64 6.35 -4.82 5.63
N LEU A 65 6.28 -3.69 4.92
CA LEU A 65 5.08 -3.20 4.24
C LEU A 65 5.32 -3.17 2.74
N CYS A 66 4.32 -3.63 2.01
CA CYS A 66 4.25 -3.49 0.56
C CYS A 66 2.97 -2.74 0.19
N SER A 67 3.11 -1.60 -0.47
CA SER A 67 1.99 -0.85 -1.01
C SER A 67 1.72 -1.28 -2.44
N PRO A 68 0.54 -1.87 -2.73
CA PRO A 68 0.15 -2.19 -4.09
C PRO A 68 -0.39 -0.94 -4.81
N ASP A 69 -0.10 -0.84 -6.12
CA ASP A 69 -0.70 0.14 -7.01
C ASP A 69 -1.93 -0.37 -7.80
N PRO A 70 -2.31 -1.67 -7.74
CA PRO A 70 -3.38 -2.15 -8.59
C PRO A 70 -4.70 -1.46 -8.26
N GLN A 71 -5.45 -1.11 -9.30
CA GLN A 71 -6.88 -0.91 -9.16
C GLN A 71 -7.53 -2.28 -9.03
N ALA A 72 -8.00 -2.60 -7.83
CA ALA A 72 -8.67 -3.84 -7.54
C ALA A 72 -10.11 -3.53 -7.15
N PHE A 73 -11.05 -4.31 -7.66
CA PHE A 73 -12.44 -4.20 -7.27
C PHE A 73 -13.09 -5.59 -7.19
N ARG A 74 -14.13 -5.67 -6.40
CA ARG A 74 -14.97 -6.86 -6.31
C ARG A 74 -16.20 -6.66 -7.18
N PRO A 75 -16.42 -7.49 -8.21
CA PRO A 75 -17.62 -7.40 -9.03
C PRO A 75 -18.89 -7.61 -8.17
N PRO A 76 -19.92 -6.73 -8.27
CA PRO A 76 -21.12 -6.83 -7.44
C PRO A 76 -21.91 -8.13 -7.64
N ASP A 77 -21.86 -8.68 -8.85
CA ASP A 77 -22.62 -9.87 -9.24
C ASP A 77 -21.97 -11.18 -8.80
N GLU A 78 -20.74 -11.12 -8.33
CA GLU A 78 -20.01 -12.31 -7.88
C GLU A 78 -20.37 -12.68 -6.44
N LYS A 79 -20.83 -13.91 -6.26
CA LYS A 79 -21.19 -14.47 -4.95
C LYS A 79 -20.00 -15.01 -4.17
N ILE A 80 -18.87 -15.26 -4.84
CA ILE A 80 -17.63 -15.78 -4.28
C ILE A 80 -16.67 -14.62 -4.06
N ASN A 81 -15.64 -14.85 -3.26
CA ASN A 81 -14.60 -13.87 -3.00
C ASN A 81 -13.69 -13.69 -4.25
N VAL A 82 -14.22 -13.01 -5.25
CA VAL A 82 -13.52 -12.68 -6.50
C VAL A 82 -12.97 -11.26 -6.39
N LEU A 83 -11.70 -11.08 -6.75
CA LEU A 83 -11.05 -9.78 -6.88
C LEU A 83 -10.54 -9.62 -8.31
N GLN A 84 -11.03 -8.61 -9.01
CA GLN A 84 -10.49 -8.21 -10.31
C GLN A 84 -9.40 -7.16 -10.10
N VAL A 85 -8.25 -7.35 -10.75
CA VAL A 85 -7.09 -6.47 -10.61
C VAL A 85 -6.71 -5.93 -11.97
N GLY A 86 -6.61 -4.60 -12.08
CA GLY A 86 -6.11 -3.94 -13.28
C GLY A 86 -4.60 -4.15 -13.45
N LEU A 87 -4.18 -4.48 -14.68
CA LEU A 87 -2.78 -4.59 -15.06
C LEU A 87 -2.42 -3.47 -16.06
N PRO A 88 -1.17 -3.00 -16.11
CA PRO A 88 -0.02 -3.41 -15.29
C PRO A 88 -0.11 -2.93 -13.84
N THR A 89 0.57 -3.61 -12.94
CA THR A 89 0.59 -3.25 -11.53
C THR A 89 2.00 -3.26 -10.94
N ASN A 90 2.24 -2.38 -9.98
CA ASN A 90 3.49 -2.29 -9.24
C ASN A 90 3.23 -2.50 -7.75
N PHE A 91 4.16 -3.21 -7.11
CA PHE A 91 4.23 -3.44 -5.69
C PHE A 91 5.50 -2.80 -5.16
N LYS A 92 5.37 -1.85 -4.24
CA LYS A 92 6.49 -1.14 -3.61
C LYS A 92 6.66 -1.66 -2.20
N ALA A 93 7.66 -2.48 -1.99
CA ALA A 93 8.01 -3.03 -0.69
C ALA A 93 9.14 -2.23 -0.04
N ALA A 94 9.05 -2.00 1.26
CA ALA A 94 10.16 -1.52 2.05
C ALA A 94 11.10 -2.66 2.43
N ARG A 95 12.38 -2.34 2.67
CA ARG A 95 13.32 -3.30 3.23
C ARG A 95 12.88 -3.79 4.61
N PHE A 96 13.33 -4.97 5.01
CA PHE A 96 13.37 -5.38 6.41
C PHE A 96 14.47 -4.63 7.17
N GLU A 97 14.51 -4.78 8.47
CA GLU A 97 15.62 -4.29 9.29
C GLU A 97 16.92 -5.04 8.94
N SER A 98 16.85 -6.35 8.83
CA SER A 98 17.95 -7.22 8.43
C SER A 98 18.17 -7.21 6.91
N ASP A 99 19.44 -7.12 6.48
CA ASP A 99 19.83 -7.26 5.08
C ASP A 99 19.54 -8.68 4.56
N ALA A 100 19.72 -9.70 5.38
CA ALA A 100 19.43 -11.08 4.99
C ALA A 100 17.95 -11.28 4.64
N ASN A 101 17.04 -10.73 5.44
CA ASN A 101 15.61 -10.78 5.15
C ASN A 101 15.25 -9.91 3.93
N THR A 102 15.92 -8.78 3.76
CA THR A 102 15.74 -7.89 2.60
C THR A 102 16.18 -8.59 1.32
N GLN A 103 17.24 -9.38 1.36
CA GLN A 103 17.73 -10.14 0.20
C GLN A 103 16.68 -11.12 -0.33
N ILE A 104 15.87 -11.74 0.54
CA ILE A 104 14.74 -12.59 0.11
C ILE A 104 13.78 -11.82 -0.81
N LEU A 105 13.49 -10.56 -0.47
CA LEU A 105 12.62 -9.72 -1.30
C LEU A 105 13.30 -9.32 -2.61
N ARG A 106 14.61 -9.04 -2.59
CA ARG A 106 15.36 -8.69 -3.80
C ARG A 106 15.50 -9.87 -4.75
N ASP A 107 15.65 -11.08 -4.22
CA ASP A 107 15.65 -12.29 -5.01
C ASP A 107 14.28 -12.54 -5.66
N LEU A 108 13.19 -12.28 -4.91
CA LEU A 108 11.83 -12.33 -5.45
C LEU A 108 11.61 -11.26 -6.53
N GLU A 109 12.08 -10.02 -6.31
CA GLU A 109 12.04 -8.95 -7.31
C GLU A 109 12.75 -9.38 -8.61
N ALA A 110 13.97 -9.89 -8.49
CA ALA A 110 14.76 -10.36 -9.62
C ALA A 110 14.07 -11.53 -10.35
N GLY A 111 13.52 -12.48 -9.59
CA GLY A 111 12.78 -13.62 -10.12
C GLY A 111 11.56 -13.19 -10.94
N ILE A 112 10.75 -12.26 -10.41
CA ILE A 112 9.59 -11.73 -11.13
C ILE A 112 10.01 -10.99 -12.40
N GLN A 113 11.08 -10.20 -12.34
CA GLN A 113 11.58 -9.45 -13.51
C GLN A 113 12.13 -10.35 -14.61
N ALA A 114 12.65 -11.52 -14.27
CA ALA A 114 13.19 -12.48 -15.22
C ALA A 114 12.11 -13.25 -15.99
N ILE A 115 10.89 -13.32 -15.47
CA ILE A 115 9.80 -14.09 -16.09
C ILE A 115 9.39 -13.46 -17.40
N ARG A 116 9.25 -14.30 -18.42
CA ARG A 116 8.65 -13.98 -19.72
C ARG A 116 7.53 -14.97 -19.98
N TYR A 117 6.50 -14.51 -20.68
CA TYR A 117 5.41 -15.38 -21.14
C TYR A 117 5.03 -15.02 -22.57
N GLU A 118 4.44 -15.97 -23.26
CA GLU A 118 4.06 -15.80 -24.67
C GLU A 118 2.70 -15.14 -24.80
N VAL A 119 2.63 -14.08 -25.61
CA VAL A 119 1.40 -13.44 -26.07
C VAL A 119 1.49 -13.25 -27.57
N ASP A 120 0.57 -13.83 -28.31
CA ASP A 120 0.49 -13.73 -29.78
C ASP A 120 1.83 -14.06 -30.49
N GLY A 121 2.52 -15.11 -30.01
CA GLY A 121 3.81 -15.55 -30.56
C GLY A 121 5.03 -14.71 -30.15
N SER A 122 4.86 -13.72 -29.25
CA SER A 122 5.93 -12.87 -28.73
C SER A 122 6.14 -13.08 -27.25
N MET A 123 7.41 -13.18 -26.82
CA MET A 123 7.76 -13.27 -25.40
C MET A 123 7.73 -11.87 -24.78
N VAL A 124 6.85 -11.65 -23.80
CA VAL A 124 6.65 -10.37 -23.12
C VAL A 124 6.97 -10.47 -21.63
N GLU A 125 7.28 -9.31 -21.01
CA GLU A 125 7.45 -9.21 -19.55
C GLU A 125 6.11 -9.37 -18.84
N LEU A 126 6.16 -9.90 -17.61
CA LEU A 126 4.98 -9.87 -16.75
C LEU A 126 4.54 -8.42 -16.50
N PRO A 127 3.24 -8.11 -16.62
CA PRO A 127 2.70 -6.80 -16.29
C PRO A 127 2.57 -6.58 -14.77
N VAL A 128 3.42 -7.24 -14.00
CA VAL A 128 3.52 -7.16 -12.53
C VAL A 128 4.96 -6.90 -12.17
N LYS A 129 5.22 -5.89 -11.34
CA LYS A 129 6.56 -5.55 -10.87
C LYS A 129 6.58 -5.43 -9.36
N LEU A 130 7.52 -6.12 -8.71
CA LEU A 130 7.93 -5.83 -7.35
C LEU A 130 9.11 -4.87 -7.39
N ARG A 131 9.13 -3.89 -6.48
CA ARG A 131 10.25 -2.97 -6.26
C ARG A 131 10.55 -2.91 -4.78
N VAL A 132 11.77 -3.29 -4.41
CA VAL A 132 12.25 -3.26 -3.03
C VAL A 132 13.03 -1.96 -2.81
N HIS A 133 12.58 -1.15 -1.87
CA HIS A 133 13.15 0.16 -1.55
C HIS A 133 13.89 0.12 -0.21
N ASP A 134 15.00 0.86 -0.11
CA ASP A 134 15.76 0.97 1.13
C ASP A 134 15.06 1.87 2.16
N SER A 135 14.23 2.79 1.71
CA SER A 135 13.42 3.60 2.62
C SER A 135 12.19 2.84 3.13
N ILE A 136 12.02 2.86 4.46
CA ILE A 136 10.79 2.34 5.10
C ILE A 136 9.58 3.26 4.88
N PHE A 137 9.78 4.45 4.34
CA PHE A 137 8.70 5.41 4.06
C PHE A 137 8.09 5.24 2.68
N THR A 138 8.78 4.60 1.72
CA THR A 138 8.29 4.47 0.34
C THR A 138 6.87 3.88 0.22
N PRO A 139 6.46 2.85 0.98
CA PRO A 139 5.07 2.37 0.93
C PRO A 139 4.07 3.41 1.43
N LEU A 140 4.47 4.33 2.31
CA LEU A 140 3.61 5.39 2.85
C LEU A 140 3.37 6.53 1.86
N ALA A 141 4.14 6.60 0.77
CA ALA A 141 3.88 7.56 -0.32
C ALA A 141 2.46 7.44 -0.91
N LYS A 142 1.80 6.30 -0.69
CA LYS A 142 0.39 6.09 -1.06
C LYS A 142 -0.59 6.93 -0.23
N TRP A 143 -0.23 7.31 0.99
CA TRP A 143 -1.13 8.04 1.90
C TRP A 143 -1.56 9.39 1.33
N SER A 144 -0.64 10.15 0.75
CA SER A 144 -0.97 11.43 0.11
C SER A 144 -1.97 11.24 -1.03
N MET A 145 -1.81 10.19 -1.84
CA MET A 145 -2.75 9.84 -2.92
C MET A 145 -4.12 9.42 -2.37
N LEU A 146 -4.14 8.62 -1.30
CA LEU A 146 -5.40 8.18 -0.68
C LEU A 146 -6.19 9.37 -0.15
N VAL A 147 -5.55 10.28 0.59
CA VAL A 147 -6.22 11.41 1.25
C VAL A 147 -6.59 12.50 0.24
N ALA A 148 -5.69 12.84 -0.70
CA ALA A 148 -5.93 13.91 -1.67
C ALA A 148 -6.86 13.52 -2.84
N GLY A 149 -7.06 12.24 -3.10
CA GLY A 149 -7.84 11.79 -4.24
C GLY A 149 -8.77 10.62 -3.94
N ASN A 150 -8.22 9.46 -3.52
CA ASN A 150 -9.02 8.24 -3.44
C ASN A 150 -10.22 8.37 -2.49
N TYR A 151 -10.04 8.88 -1.28
CA TYR A 151 -11.15 9.08 -0.33
C TYR A 151 -12.08 10.21 -0.72
N ARG A 152 -11.61 11.17 -1.53
CA ARG A 152 -12.44 12.24 -2.08
C ARG A 152 -13.34 11.78 -3.24
N CYS A 153 -13.25 10.52 -3.65
CA CYS A 153 -14.25 9.91 -4.53
C CYS A 153 -15.61 9.80 -3.87
N VAL A 154 -15.69 9.69 -2.55
CA VAL A 154 -16.94 9.58 -1.81
C VAL A 154 -17.62 10.95 -1.77
N GLN A 155 -18.90 10.99 -2.16
CA GLN A 155 -19.76 12.16 -2.12
C GLN A 155 -21.07 11.80 -1.42
N GLU A 156 -21.85 12.79 -1.03
CA GLU A 156 -23.14 12.59 -0.35
C GLU A 156 -24.10 11.71 -1.18
N ALA A 157 -24.16 11.93 -2.48
CA ALA A 157 -25.10 11.25 -3.38
C ALA A 157 -24.46 10.11 -4.20
N GLY A 158 -23.23 9.68 -3.88
CA GLY A 158 -22.58 8.61 -4.62
C GLY A 158 -21.06 8.72 -4.69
N MET A 159 -20.48 8.22 -5.77
CA MET A 159 -19.05 8.18 -5.99
C MET A 159 -18.68 8.87 -7.30
N ARG A 160 -17.57 9.61 -7.32
CA ARG A 160 -16.99 10.19 -8.53
C ARG A 160 -15.66 9.51 -8.88
N PRO A 161 -15.22 9.56 -10.17
CA PRO A 161 -13.91 9.06 -10.58
C PRO A 161 -12.75 9.73 -9.83
N ILE A 162 -11.62 9.04 -9.69
CA ILE A 162 -10.40 9.62 -9.10
C ILE A 162 -9.93 10.84 -9.90
N LYS A 163 -10.00 10.77 -11.24
CA LYS A 163 -9.71 11.90 -12.12
C LYS A 163 -10.46 13.17 -11.67
N GLU A 164 -11.75 13.07 -11.48
CA GLU A 164 -12.59 14.19 -11.06
C GLU A 164 -12.27 14.60 -9.61
N ALA A 165 -12.11 13.64 -8.71
CA ALA A 165 -11.77 13.89 -7.31
C ALA A 165 -10.50 14.73 -7.15
N VAL A 166 -9.50 14.50 -8.03
CA VAL A 166 -8.22 15.24 -8.03
C VAL A 166 -8.31 16.57 -8.78
N HIS A 167 -8.97 16.59 -9.96
CA HIS A 167 -8.89 17.71 -10.90
C HIS A 167 -10.04 18.72 -10.78
N SER A 168 -11.11 18.43 -10.04
CA SER A 168 -12.17 19.41 -9.80
C SER A 168 -11.70 20.65 -9.03
N ASP A 169 -10.65 20.47 -8.21
CA ASP A 169 -9.97 21.54 -7.49
C ASP A 169 -8.51 21.10 -7.23
N LEU A 170 -7.61 21.52 -8.11
CA LEU A 170 -6.19 21.17 -8.04
C LEU A 170 -5.47 21.79 -6.86
N ASP A 171 -5.86 22.99 -6.43
CA ASP A 171 -5.21 23.69 -5.32
C ASP A 171 -5.52 22.99 -3.99
N VAL A 172 -6.78 22.64 -3.77
CA VAL A 172 -7.21 21.84 -2.62
C VAL A 172 -6.56 20.46 -2.66
N SER A 173 -6.49 19.82 -3.83
CA SER A 173 -5.84 18.52 -3.98
C SER A 173 -4.35 18.59 -3.67
N ARG A 174 -3.66 19.62 -4.15
CA ARG A 174 -2.23 19.87 -3.89
C ARG A 174 -1.99 20.14 -2.41
N SER A 175 -2.73 21.04 -1.81
CA SER A 175 -2.53 21.42 -0.41
C SER A 175 -2.75 20.23 0.52
N THR A 176 -3.77 19.41 0.26
CA THR A 176 -4.02 18.17 1.01
C THR A 176 -2.90 17.15 0.81
N TYR A 177 -2.44 17.00 -0.43
CA TYR A 177 -1.35 16.08 -0.77
C TYR A 177 -0.04 16.45 -0.05
N GLU A 178 0.35 17.72 -0.16
CA GLU A 178 1.59 18.23 0.45
C GLU A 178 1.52 18.20 1.98
N TRP A 179 0.36 18.43 2.58
CA TRP A 179 0.19 18.27 4.02
C TRP A 179 0.53 16.84 4.49
N VAL A 180 0.10 15.81 3.74
CA VAL A 180 0.44 14.41 4.06
C VAL A 180 1.91 14.11 3.82
N VAL A 181 2.49 14.66 2.73
CA VAL A 181 3.94 14.55 2.45
C VAL A 181 4.74 15.15 3.61
N ASP A 182 4.38 16.36 4.07
CA ASP A 182 5.06 17.03 5.18
C ASP A 182 4.91 16.25 6.50
N LEU A 183 3.78 15.56 6.71
CA LEU A 183 3.60 14.66 7.85
C LEU A 183 4.60 13.49 7.77
N CYS A 184 4.76 12.86 6.62
CA CYS A 184 5.75 11.80 6.42
C CYS A 184 7.19 12.30 6.64
N VAL A 185 7.52 13.50 6.16
CA VAL A 185 8.83 14.12 6.39
C VAL A 185 9.07 14.40 7.88
N LYS A 186 8.06 14.87 8.62
CA LYS A 186 8.14 15.03 10.08
C LYS A 186 8.37 13.71 10.82
N MET A 187 7.90 12.60 10.27
CA MET A 187 8.15 11.26 10.80
C MET A 187 9.55 10.73 10.44
N GLY A 188 10.31 11.42 9.59
CA GLY A 188 11.69 11.07 9.21
C GLY A 188 11.87 10.62 7.75
N ALA A 189 10.85 10.74 6.90
CA ALA A 189 10.99 10.45 5.48
C ALA A 189 11.90 11.46 4.79
N ASP A 190 12.73 11.01 3.84
CA ASP A 190 13.26 11.91 2.82
C ASP A 190 12.11 12.23 1.82
N ARG A 191 11.97 13.53 1.47
CA ARG A 191 10.95 13.94 0.49
C ARG A 191 11.11 13.23 -0.87
N ASN A 192 12.33 12.85 -1.23
CA ASN A 192 12.64 12.10 -2.45
C ASN A 192 12.10 10.66 -2.44
N ASP A 193 11.80 10.10 -1.27
CA ASP A 193 11.16 8.79 -1.14
C ASP A 193 9.66 8.83 -1.47
N LEU A 194 9.09 10.03 -1.52
CA LEU A 194 7.68 10.28 -1.75
C LEU A 194 7.43 10.71 -3.20
N VAL A 195 6.21 10.49 -3.68
CA VAL A 195 5.86 10.83 -5.06
C VAL A 195 5.51 12.32 -5.14
N PRO A 196 6.07 13.11 -6.08
CA PRO A 196 5.66 14.50 -6.28
C PRO A 196 4.19 14.62 -6.71
N PHE A 197 3.51 15.68 -6.25
CA PHE A 197 2.09 15.90 -6.57
C PHE A 197 1.81 15.90 -8.07
N GLU A 198 2.64 16.55 -8.88
CA GLU A 198 2.49 16.66 -10.33
C GLU A 198 2.44 15.28 -11.00
N LYS A 199 3.31 14.37 -10.55
CA LYS A 199 3.34 12.99 -11.06
C LYS A 199 2.06 12.25 -10.72
N TYR A 200 1.54 12.44 -9.51
CA TYR A 200 0.25 11.87 -9.09
C TYR A 200 -0.91 12.48 -9.86
N ALA A 201 -1.00 13.80 -9.96
CA ALA A 201 -2.06 14.50 -10.68
C ALA A 201 -2.12 14.07 -12.15
N ASN A 202 -0.97 13.98 -12.82
CA ASN A 202 -0.89 13.48 -14.20
C ASN A 202 -1.37 12.02 -14.32
N ALA A 203 -0.96 11.14 -13.41
CA ALA A 203 -1.43 9.76 -13.40
C ALA A 203 -2.95 9.66 -13.16
N ALA A 204 -3.51 10.54 -12.33
CA ALA A 204 -4.94 10.58 -12.01
C ALA A 204 -5.82 10.88 -13.24
N LEU A 205 -5.29 11.53 -14.29
CA LEU A 205 -6.03 11.79 -15.53
C LEU A 205 -6.55 10.51 -16.22
N SER A 206 -5.84 9.41 -16.07
CA SER A 206 -6.22 8.10 -16.62
C SER A 206 -7.17 7.29 -15.73
N LEU A 207 -7.42 7.75 -14.47
CA LEU A 207 -8.19 7.01 -13.48
C LEU A 207 -9.67 7.41 -13.56
N VAL A 208 -10.38 6.81 -14.51
CA VAL A 208 -11.78 7.15 -14.86
C VAL A 208 -12.83 6.46 -13.98
N ASN A 209 -12.41 5.59 -13.08
CA ASN A 209 -13.30 4.91 -12.12
C ASN A 209 -13.10 5.48 -10.71
N PRO A 210 -14.11 5.34 -9.82
CA PRO A 210 -13.95 5.60 -8.40
C PRO A 210 -12.86 4.70 -7.79
N SER A 211 -12.33 5.14 -6.65
CA SER A 211 -11.36 4.34 -5.91
C SER A 211 -12.02 3.13 -5.24
N SER A 212 -11.38 1.97 -5.33
CA SER A 212 -11.76 0.78 -4.55
C SER A 212 -11.41 0.89 -3.06
N ALA A 213 -10.69 1.94 -2.66
CA ALA A 213 -10.31 2.21 -1.27
C ALA A 213 -11.26 3.22 -0.59
N ALA A 214 -12.22 3.75 -1.34
CA ALA A 214 -13.19 4.74 -0.85
C ALA A 214 -14.48 4.07 -0.33
#